data_1ee9efd842240cff323e088960eef640
#
_entry.id   1ee9efd842240cff323e088960eef640
#
_cell.length_a   1.000
_cell.length_b   1.000
_cell.length_c   1.000
_cell.angle_alpha   90.00
_cell.angle_beta   90.00
_cell.angle_gamma   90.00
#
_symmetry.space_group_name_H-M   'P 1'
#
loop_
_entity.id
_entity.type
_entity.pdbx_description
1 polymer ?
#
loop_
_entity_poly.entity_id
_entity_poly.type
_entity_poly.pdbx_seq_one_letter_code
_entity_poly.pdbx_strand_id
1 'polypeptide(L)'
;MAVWGRVGVQVAEAASALLERSKRALVGNGSYFGFVNTALAQVPQARLPQAGTDYGYLIYAQVGSTVQTRASEILPGDVIVLEDARLKGHKGLHNYSLSVGEGVPCLGVVAEFEAKKLKVKALQANQHVGQATVESVSYRLEDLKSGSIRIYRVLEA
;
A
#
# COMPACT_ATOMS: atom_id res chain seq x y z
N MET A 1 5.96 11.76 14.30
CA MET A 1 5.26 10.72 15.09
C MET A 1 3.88 11.15 15.57
N ALA A 2 3.71 12.41 15.98
CA ALA A 2 2.38 12.90 16.39
C ALA A 2 1.32 12.79 15.31
N VAL A 3 1.66 13.12 14.06
CA VAL A 3 0.72 12.98 12.93
C VAL A 3 0.39 11.51 12.70
N TRP A 4 1.39 10.61 12.76
CA TRP A 4 1.15 9.19 12.61
C TRP A 4 0.17 8.66 13.67
N GLY A 5 0.33 9.05 14.93
CA GLY A 5 -0.57 8.63 16.00
C GLY A 5 -2.00 9.13 15.83
N ARG A 6 -2.18 10.32 15.23
CA ARG A 6 -3.51 10.89 14.99
C ARG A 6 -4.16 10.43 13.69
N VAL A 7 -3.37 10.09 12.68
CA VAL A 7 -3.87 9.81 11.34
C VAL A 7 -3.50 8.39 10.90
N GLY A 8 -2.20 8.04 10.91
CA GLY A 8 -1.72 6.77 10.36
C GLY A 8 -2.36 5.55 11.00
N VAL A 9 -2.43 5.52 12.34
CA VAL A 9 -3.07 4.41 13.06
C VAL A 9 -4.53 4.28 12.67
N GLN A 10 -5.25 5.40 12.55
CA GLN A 10 -6.65 5.38 12.17
C GLN A 10 -6.85 4.94 10.72
N VAL A 11 -5.94 5.32 9.81
CA VAL A 11 -5.97 4.84 8.42
C VAL A 11 -5.77 3.33 8.36
N ALA A 12 -4.82 2.80 9.13
CA ALA A 12 -4.60 1.35 9.19
C ALA A 12 -5.82 0.62 9.74
N GLU A 13 -6.44 1.15 10.78
CA GLU A 13 -7.67 0.57 11.36
C GLU A 13 -8.83 0.62 10.37
N ALA A 14 -9.00 1.73 9.66
CA ALA A 14 -10.05 1.88 8.65
C ALA A 14 -9.84 0.87 7.52
N ALA A 15 -8.62 0.70 7.03
CA ALA A 15 -8.31 -0.27 5.99
C ALA A 15 -8.58 -1.71 6.46
N SER A 16 -8.23 -2.05 7.70
CA SER A 16 -8.49 -3.37 8.27
C SER A 16 -10.00 -3.65 8.41
N ALA A 17 -10.77 -2.64 8.80
CA ALA A 17 -12.22 -2.76 8.87
C ALA A 17 -12.83 -2.97 7.49
N LEU A 18 -12.29 -2.31 6.46
CA LEU A 18 -12.73 -2.51 5.07
C LEU A 18 -12.40 -3.91 4.57
N LEU A 19 -11.26 -4.48 4.97
CA LEU A 19 -10.91 -5.86 4.64
C LEU A 19 -11.96 -6.82 5.17
N GLU A 20 -12.38 -6.67 6.41
CA GLU A 20 -13.43 -7.52 6.99
C GLU A 20 -14.77 -7.32 6.28
N ARG A 21 -15.14 -6.08 5.99
CA ARG A 21 -16.38 -5.77 5.28
C ARG A 21 -16.39 -6.26 3.84
N SER A 22 -15.22 -6.37 3.20
CA SER A 22 -15.11 -6.81 1.81
C SER A 22 -15.55 -8.26 1.59
N LYS A 23 -15.64 -9.03 2.65
CA LYS A 23 -16.16 -10.40 2.59
C LYS A 23 -17.65 -10.45 2.24
N ARG A 24 -18.36 -9.33 2.38
CA ARG A 24 -19.81 -9.23 2.19
C ARG A 24 -20.24 -8.17 1.18
N ALA A 25 -19.39 -7.19 0.90
CA ALA A 25 -19.75 -6.04 0.07
C ALA A 25 -18.55 -5.50 -0.68
N LEU A 26 -18.81 -4.89 -1.83
CA LEU A 26 -17.79 -4.16 -2.59
C LEU A 26 -17.34 -2.94 -1.80
N VAL A 27 -16.03 -2.72 -1.72
CA VAL A 27 -15.44 -1.53 -1.09
C VAL A 27 -15.11 -0.52 -2.18
N GLY A 28 -15.66 0.70 -2.04
CA GLY A 28 -15.51 1.74 -3.05
C GLY A 28 -16.09 1.27 -4.38
N ASN A 29 -15.37 1.53 -5.47
CA ASN A 29 -15.75 1.08 -6.82
C ASN A 29 -14.99 -0.18 -7.26
N GLY A 30 -14.27 -0.85 -6.35
CA GLY A 30 -13.46 -2.02 -6.64
C GLY A 30 -12.07 -1.73 -7.19
N SER A 31 -11.71 -0.47 -7.41
CA SER A 31 -10.38 -0.09 -7.86
C SER A 31 -9.42 0.11 -6.68
N TYR A 32 -8.11 0.14 -6.98
CA TYR A 32 -7.09 0.45 -5.96
C TYR A 32 -7.31 1.83 -5.37
N PHE A 33 -7.56 2.85 -6.22
CA PHE A 33 -7.85 4.21 -5.76
C PHE A 33 -9.11 4.25 -4.91
N GLY A 34 -10.17 3.55 -5.34
CA GLY A 34 -11.42 3.48 -4.61
C GLY A 34 -11.26 2.92 -3.22
N PHE A 35 -10.46 1.86 -3.05
CA PHE A 35 -10.18 1.30 -1.74
C PHE A 35 -9.45 2.29 -0.84
N VAL A 36 -8.32 2.83 -1.31
CA VAL A 36 -7.50 3.74 -0.52
C VAL A 36 -8.28 5.01 -0.17
N ASN A 37 -8.98 5.59 -1.14
CA ASN A 37 -9.77 6.80 -0.90
C ASN A 37 -10.92 6.54 0.09
N THR A 38 -11.55 5.36 0.04
CA THR A 38 -12.58 4.99 1.00
C THR A 38 -12.00 4.87 2.41
N ALA A 39 -10.81 4.27 2.56
CA ALA A 39 -10.13 4.18 3.85
C ALA A 39 -9.81 5.57 4.41
N LEU A 40 -9.25 6.46 3.58
CA LEU A 40 -8.91 7.82 3.98
C LEU A 40 -10.16 8.63 4.35
N ALA A 41 -11.25 8.45 3.60
CA ALA A 41 -12.50 9.17 3.86
C ALA A 41 -13.12 8.83 5.22
N GLN A 42 -12.79 7.67 5.80
CA GLN A 42 -13.25 7.27 7.12
C GLN A 42 -12.44 7.92 8.25
N VAL A 43 -11.35 8.60 7.93
CA VAL A 43 -10.51 9.31 8.89
C VAL A 43 -10.66 10.81 8.64
N PRO A 44 -11.47 11.54 9.43
CA PRO A 44 -11.76 12.95 9.13
C PRO A 44 -10.54 13.85 9.12
N GLN A 45 -9.49 13.48 9.85
CA GLN A 45 -8.27 14.27 9.98
C GLN A 45 -7.24 13.98 8.89
N ALA A 46 -7.48 12.96 8.05
CA ALA A 46 -6.55 12.60 6.99
C ALA A 46 -6.73 13.51 5.78
N ARG A 47 -5.60 13.97 5.22
CA ARG A 47 -5.62 14.72 3.97
C ARG A 47 -5.85 13.75 2.81
N LEU A 48 -6.81 14.06 1.95
CA LEU A 48 -7.04 13.31 0.72
C LEU A 48 -6.02 13.70 -0.35
N PRO A 49 -5.74 12.82 -1.33
CA PRO A 49 -4.80 13.13 -2.40
C PRO A 49 -5.31 14.31 -3.23
N GLN A 50 -4.40 15.23 -3.58
CA GLN A 50 -4.74 16.40 -4.37
C GLN A 50 -4.55 16.16 -5.87
N ALA A 51 -3.65 15.24 -6.24
CA ALA A 51 -3.39 14.90 -7.63
C ALA A 51 -2.80 13.50 -7.73
N GLY A 52 -3.44 12.65 -8.53
CA GLY A 52 -2.91 11.33 -8.88
C GLY A 52 -2.55 10.46 -7.68
N THR A 53 -1.27 10.12 -7.56
CA THR A 53 -0.75 9.23 -6.53
C THR A 53 -0.02 9.96 -5.39
N ASP A 54 -0.23 11.27 -5.25
CA ASP A 54 0.39 12.06 -4.19
C ASP A 54 -0.47 11.99 -2.92
N TYR A 55 -0.15 11.04 -2.04
CA TYR A 55 -0.92 10.79 -0.82
C TYR A 55 -0.33 11.45 0.43
N GLY A 56 0.63 12.32 0.26
CA GLY A 56 1.22 13.07 1.37
C GLY A 56 2.71 13.19 1.25
N TYR A 57 3.44 12.97 2.37
CA TYR A 57 4.89 13.11 2.39
C TYR A 57 5.56 11.81 1.92
N LEU A 58 6.41 11.92 0.88
CA LEU A 58 7.14 10.76 0.36
C LEU A 58 8.22 10.35 1.36
N ILE A 59 8.09 9.16 1.93
CA ILE A 59 9.05 8.64 2.91
C ILE A 59 9.97 7.57 2.33
N TYR A 60 9.57 6.95 1.22
CA TYR A 60 10.35 5.87 0.60
C TYR A 60 10.12 5.89 -0.90
N ALA A 61 11.18 5.76 -1.67
CA ALA A 61 11.10 5.60 -3.12
C ALA A 61 12.19 4.66 -3.61
N GLN A 62 11.82 3.71 -4.45
CA GLN A 62 12.72 2.71 -5.02
C GLN A 62 12.39 2.51 -6.49
N VAL A 63 13.41 2.53 -7.33
CA VAL A 63 13.29 2.21 -8.76
C VAL A 63 14.19 1.02 -9.02
N GLY A 64 13.59 -0.09 -9.48
CA GLY A 64 14.30 -1.34 -9.59
C GLY A 64 14.97 -1.70 -8.27
N SER A 65 16.23 -2.07 -8.28
CA SER A 65 16.99 -2.41 -7.08
C SER A 65 17.59 -1.19 -6.35
N THR A 66 17.34 0.04 -6.84
CA THR A 66 17.95 1.26 -6.31
C THR A 66 16.98 2.02 -5.41
N VAL A 67 17.31 2.15 -4.13
CA VAL A 67 16.56 2.99 -3.19
C VAL A 67 16.99 4.45 -3.38
N GLN A 68 16.06 5.31 -3.75
CA GLN A 68 16.32 6.72 -4.01
C GLN A 68 16.02 7.61 -2.82
N THR A 69 15.01 7.24 -2.03
CA THR A 69 14.58 8.02 -0.87
C THR A 69 14.24 7.08 0.27
N ARG A 70 14.73 7.42 1.46
CA ARG A 70 14.36 6.73 2.70
C ARG A 70 14.41 7.74 3.83
N ALA A 71 13.33 8.52 3.96
CA ALA A 71 13.28 9.65 4.90
C ALA A 71 12.79 9.25 6.31
N SER A 72 12.08 8.12 6.42
CA SER A 72 11.49 7.67 7.69
C SER A 72 11.28 6.16 7.64
N GLU A 73 10.98 5.56 8.79
CA GLU A 73 10.48 4.18 8.83
C GLU A 73 9.12 4.09 8.16
N ILE A 74 8.88 2.95 7.52
CA ILE A 74 7.57 2.62 6.97
C ILE A 74 6.69 2.16 8.13
N LEU A 75 5.53 2.77 8.27
CA LEU A 75 4.61 2.53 9.40
C LEU A 75 3.22 2.13 8.91
N PRO A 76 2.45 1.38 9.73
CA PRO A 76 1.06 1.09 9.39
C PRO A 76 0.27 2.38 9.14
N GLY A 77 -0.57 2.36 8.10
CA GLY A 77 -1.34 3.53 7.68
C GLY A 77 -0.68 4.34 6.56
N ASP A 78 0.58 4.06 6.24
CA ASP A 78 1.22 4.68 5.08
C ASP A 78 0.57 4.13 3.80
N VAL A 79 0.63 4.89 2.71
CA VAL A 79 0.10 4.47 1.41
C VAL A 79 1.25 4.04 0.52
N ILE A 80 1.16 2.82 0.00
CA ILE A 80 2.15 2.27 -0.95
C ILE A 80 1.60 2.36 -2.37
N VAL A 81 2.45 2.80 -3.29
CA VAL A 81 2.14 2.91 -4.73
C VAL A 81 3.16 2.10 -5.51
N LEU A 82 2.68 1.13 -6.29
CA LEU A 82 3.52 0.31 -7.16
C LEU A 82 3.15 0.60 -8.61
N GLU A 83 4.15 0.97 -9.42
CA GLU A 83 3.97 1.25 -10.84
C GLU A 83 4.89 0.35 -11.65
N ASP A 84 4.30 -0.43 -12.55
CA ASP A 84 5.01 -1.37 -13.42
C ASP A 84 6.04 -2.21 -12.66
N ALA A 85 5.70 -2.60 -11.44
CA ALA A 85 6.60 -3.28 -10.53
C ALA A 85 6.71 -4.76 -10.87
N ARG A 86 7.94 -5.25 -10.97
CA ARG A 86 8.23 -6.67 -11.14
C ARG A 86 9.11 -7.14 -10.00
N LEU A 87 8.60 -8.08 -9.22
CA LEU A 87 9.29 -8.66 -8.09
C LEU A 87 9.59 -10.12 -8.37
N LYS A 88 10.82 -10.53 -8.11
CA LYS A 88 11.27 -11.92 -8.25
C LYS A 88 12.12 -12.29 -7.07
N GLY A 89 11.88 -13.46 -6.50
CA GLY A 89 12.63 -13.94 -5.36
C GLY A 89 12.28 -15.35 -5.00
N HIS A 90 12.57 -15.71 -3.74
CA HIS A 90 12.32 -17.03 -3.22
C HIS A 90 11.36 -16.97 -2.03
N LYS A 91 10.41 -17.90 -1.99
CA LYS A 91 9.59 -18.19 -0.83
C LYS A 91 9.90 -19.62 -0.38
N GLY A 92 10.77 -19.76 0.60
CA GLY A 92 11.26 -21.07 1.00
C GLY A 92 12.05 -21.72 -0.13
N LEU A 93 11.59 -22.89 -0.60
CA LEU A 93 12.22 -23.62 -1.71
C LEU A 93 11.66 -23.24 -3.09
N HIS A 94 10.68 -22.35 -3.13
CA HIS A 94 10.03 -21.97 -4.39
C HIS A 94 10.45 -20.59 -4.85
N ASN A 95 10.67 -20.47 -6.15
CA ASN A 95 10.84 -19.16 -6.79
C ASN A 95 9.46 -18.55 -7.03
N TYR A 96 9.37 -17.24 -6.89
CA TYR A 96 8.15 -16.52 -7.26
C TYR A 96 8.46 -15.37 -8.20
N SER A 97 7.46 -14.99 -8.98
CA SER A 97 7.50 -13.83 -9.85
C SER A 97 6.15 -13.14 -9.78
N LEU A 98 6.16 -11.83 -9.56
CA LEU A 98 4.95 -11.04 -9.39
C LEU A 98 5.07 -9.75 -10.20
N SER A 99 4.05 -9.45 -11.02
CA SER A 99 3.93 -8.19 -11.73
C SER A 99 2.74 -7.42 -11.18
N VAL A 100 2.96 -6.18 -10.78
CA VAL A 100 1.96 -5.35 -10.10
C VAL A 100 1.97 -3.94 -10.70
N GLY A 101 0.78 -3.38 -10.88
CA GLY A 101 0.65 -1.99 -11.31
C GLY A 101 0.95 -1.76 -12.79
N GLU A 102 0.74 -2.75 -13.65
CA GLU A 102 0.92 -2.59 -15.08
C GLU A 102 -0.19 -1.71 -15.66
N GLY A 103 0.20 -0.61 -16.30
CA GLY A 103 -0.73 0.33 -16.92
C GLY A 103 -1.45 1.23 -15.92
N VAL A 104 -1.96 0.67 -14.83
CA VAL A 104 -2.62 1.41 -13.75
C VAL A 104 -1.86 1.15 -12.46
N PRO A 105 -1.46 2.19 -11.71
CA PRO A 105 -0.75 1.99 -10.45
C PRO A 105 -1.56 1.16 -9.46
N CYS A 106 -0.87 0.26 -8.76
CA CYS A 106 -1.45 -0.47 -7.63
C CYS A 106 -1.23 0.34 -6.37
N LEU A 107 -2.28 0.55 -5.59
CA LEU A 107 -2.25 1.29 -4.34
C LEU A 107 -2.74 0.44 -3.21
N GLY A 108 -2.13 0.62 -2.05
CA GLY A 108 -2.56 -0.08 -0.84
C GLY A 108 -2.26 0.73 0.40
N VAL A 109 -2.79 0.25 1.52
CA VAL A 109 -2.50 0.80 2.85
C VAL A 109 -1.60 -0.19 3.58
N VAL A 110 -0.48 0.30 4.11
CA VAL A 110 0.45 -0.54 4.87
C VAL A 110 -0.21 -1.01 6.16
N ALA A 111 -0.25 -2.33 6.36
CA ALA A 111 -0.75 -2.94 7.59
C ALA A 111 0.40 -3.29 8.55
N GLU A 112 1.53 -3.75 8.01
CA GLU A 112 2.72 -4.13 8.76
C GLU A 112 3.97 -3.88 7.93
N PHE A 113 5.08 -3.63 8.63
CA PHE A 113 6.40 -3.59 8.01
C PHE A 113 7.39 -4.38 8.86
N GLU A 114 8.03 -5.41 8.27
CA GLU A 114 9.11 -6.16 8.91
C GLU A 114 10.46 -5.61 8.44
N ALA A 115 11.11 -4.82 9.28
CA ALA A 115 12.36 -4.15 8.93
C ALA A 115 13.49 -5.13 8.58
N LYS A 116 13.58 -6.25 9.27
CA LYS A 116 14.64 -7.26 9.04
C LYS A 116 14.57 -7.88 7.66
N LYS A 117 13.38 -8.05 7.12
CA LYS A 117 13.14 -8.66 5.80
C LYS A 117 12.84 -7.63 4.74
N LEU A 118 12.75 -6.34 5.11
CA LEU A 118 12.25 -5.27 4.24
C LEU A 118 10.94 -5.68 3.55
N LYS A 119 10.03 -6.25 4.33
CA LYS A 119 8.76 -6.77 3.81
C LYS A 119 7.61 -5.90 4.27
N VAL A 120 6.84 -5.39 3.30
CA VAL A 120 5.63 -4.60 3.52
C VAL A 120 4.42 -5.49 3.33
N LYS A 121 3.55 -5.55 4.33
CA LYS A 121 2.23 -6.16 4.19
C LYS A 121 1.23 -5.05 3.94
N ALA A 122 0.58 -5.09 2.77
CA ALA A 122 -0.35 -4.07 2.33
C ALA A 122 -1.76 -4.63 2.19
N LEU A 123 -2.75 -3.79 2.49
CA LEU A 123 -4.15 -4.06 2.20
C LEU A 123 -4.51 -3.30 0.92
N GLN A 124 -5.09 -3.97 -0.05
CA GLN A 124 -5.39 -3.40 -1.36
C GLN A 124 -6.63 -4.04 -1.98
N ALA A 125 -7.18 -3.38 -3.01
CA ALA A 125 -8.30 -3.95 -3.74
C ALA A 125 -7.89 -5.27 -4.40
N ASN A 126 -8.76 -6.27 -4.32
CA ASN A 126 -8.59 -7.55 -4.99
C ASN A 126 -9.50 -7.57 -6.21
N GLN A 127 -8.91 -7.60 -7.39
CA GLN A 127 -9.64 -7.56 -8.65
C GLN A 127 -9.91 -8.95 -9.23
N HIS A 128 -9.60 -10.02 -8.49
CA HIS A 128 -9.88 -11.38 -8.93
C HIS A 128 -11.36 -11.72 -8.70
N VAL A 129 -11.99 -12.26 -9.73
CA VAL A 129 -13.40 -12.61 -9.70
C VAL A 129 -13.67 -13.73 -8.68
N GLY A 130 -14.74 -13.58 -7.92
CA GLY A 130 -15.20 -14.63 -6.98
C GLY A 130 -14.52 -14.62 -5.63
N GLN A 131 -13.67 -13.63 -5.34
CA GLN A 131 -12.99 -13.50 -4.06
C GLN A 131 -13.42 -12.22 -3.33
N ALA A 132 -13.00 -12.08 -2.07
CA ALA A 132 -13.18 -10.83 -1.33
C ALA A 132 -12.57 -9.66 -2.11
N THR A 133 -13.20 -8.51 -2.06
CA THR A 133 -12.82 -7.35 -2.88
C THR A 133 -11.63 -6.57 -2.30
N VAL A 134 -11.13 -6.94 -1.14
CA VAL A 134 -9.89 -6.43 -0.54
C VAL A 134 -9.04 -7.62 -0.14
N GLU A 135 -7.73 -7.51 -0.38
CA GLU A 135 -6.77 -8.56 -0.06
C GLU A 135 -5.59 -8.03 0.74
N SER A 136 -4.87 -8.93 1.39
CA SER A 136 -3.61 -8.64 2.06
C SER A 136 -2.49 -9.25 1.24
N VAL A 137 -1.52 -8.44 0.82
CA VAL A 137 -0.39 -8.86 0.00
C VAL A 137 0.91 -8.42 0.65
N SER A 138 1.93 -9.28 0.63
CA SER A 138 3.25 -8.95 1.14
C SER A 138 4.21 -8.68 -0.01
N TYR A 139 4.94 -7.58 0.08
CA TYR A 139 5.95 -7.18 -0.89
C TYR A 139 7.31 -7.10 -0.21
N ARG A 140 8.29 -7.84 -0.75
CA ARG A 140 9.68 -7.72 -0.31
C ARG A 140 10.37 -6.68 -1.18
N LEU A 141 10.79 -5.58 -0.57
CA LEU A 141 11.38 -4.46 -1.32
C LEU A 141 12.67 -4.86 -2.03
N GLU A 142 13.44 -5.78 -1.45
CA GLU A 142 14.67 -6.29 -2.06
C GLU A 142 14.43 -7.10 -3.34
N ASP A 143 13.22 -7.62 -3.52
CA ASP A 143 12.88 -8.45 -4.68
C ASP A 143 12.41 -7.63 -5.88
N LEU A 144 12.29 -6.31 -5.75
CA LEU A 144 11.94 -5.44 -6.87
C LEU A 144 13.06 -5.42 -7.89
N LYS A 145 12.77 -5.84 -9.13
CA LYS A 145 13.73 -5.91 -10.23
C LYS A 145 13.56 -4.79 -11.23
N SER A 146 12.32 -4.35 -11.45
CA SER A 146 12.03 -3.23 -12.35
C SER A 146 10.74 -2.53 -11.89
N GLY A 147 10.48 -1.36 -12.46
CA GLY A 147 9.37 -0.52 -12.03
C GLY A 147 9.69 0.26 -10.77
N SER A 148 8.69 0.77 -10.10
CA SER A 148 8.88 1.61 -8.92
C SER A 148 7.93 1.28 -7.77
N ILE A 149 8.42 1.53 -6.56
CA ILE A 149 7.63 1.51 -5.33
C ILE A 149 7.85 2.85 -4.64
N ARG A 150 6.75 3.53 -4.31
CA ARG A 150 6.76 4.76 -3.52
C ARG A 150 5.85 4.59 -2.33
N ILE A 151 6.24 5.12 -1.17
CA ILE A 151 5.44 5.04 0.05
C ILE A 151 5.32 6.44 0.62
N TYR A 152 4.08 6.81 0.93
CA TYR A 152 3.71 8.14 1.42
C TYR A 152 3.17 8.06 2.84
N ARG A 153 3.58 9.02 3.68
CA ARG A 153 2.96 9.26 4.99
C ARG A 153 1.76 10.17 4.80
N VAL A 154 0.56 9.68 5.13
CA VAL A 154 -0.65 10.49 5.06
C VAL A 154 -0.53 11.66 6.04
N LEU A 155 -0.80 12.86 5.55
CA LEU A 155 -0.73 14.08 6.34
C LEU A 155 -2.08 14.42 6.97
N GLU A 156 -2.02 15.20 8.02
CA GLU A 156 -3.21 15.77 8.64
C GLU A 156 -3.77 16.88 7.76
N ALA A 157 -5.09 16.89 7.62
CA ALA A 157 -5.77 17.91 6.82
C ALA A 157 -5.75 19.27 7.51
#